data_df68270d1b8e3d5c136c5d19e004a5f9
#
_entry.id   df68270d1b8e3d5c136c5d19e004a5f9
#
_cell.length_a   1.000
_cell.length_b   1.000
_cell.length_c   1.000
_cell.angle_alpha   90.00
_cell.angle_beta   90.00
_cell.angle_gamma   90.00
#
_symmetry.space_group_name_H-M   'P 1'
#
loop_
_entity.id
_entity.type
_entity.pdbx_description
1 polymer ?
#
loop_
_entity_poly.entity_id
_entity_poly.type
_entity_poly.pdbx_seq_one_letter_code
_entity_poly.pdbx_strand_id
1 'polypeptide(L)'
;MAIENSIAGSIIPNYALIDEYNLSIVGECYLKISHNLLSLENQSIDDIKEVHSHPMALLQCRDFFKKYPNIKLVENTDTALSAKEISVNNINGRAAIASILASDLYSLDVLAENIQTIKNNETRFVVLERSTINSKSVFNKASIKFELDHKRGSLATILNVLSDCKMNLTKIQSMPKIETPWRYSFFVDITFEFVDDYLKAKSIIEIMAKDFKVLGEYKNSKND
;
A
#
# COMPACT_ATOMS: atom_id res chain seq x y z
N MET A 1 -2.32 -7.86 -3.07
CA MET A 1 -2.60 -7.23 -1.75
C MET A 1 -1.91 -5.89 -1.69
N ALA A 2 -2.61 -4.82 -1.32
CA ALA A 2 -1.99 -3.50 -1.12
C ALA A 2 -1.04 -3.55 0.09
N ILE A 3 0.16 -2.99 -0.04
CA ILE A 3 1.16 -3.03 1.02
C ILE A 3 1.63 -1.63 1.46
N GLU A 4 1.52 -0.67 0.58
CA GLU A 4 1.99 0.69 0.81
C GLU A 4 1.30 1.68 -0.13
N ASN A 5 1.02 2.87 0.37
CA ASN A 5 0.62 4.01 -0.45
C ASN A 5 1.64 5.13 -0.28
N SER A 6 1.98 5.83 -1.36
CA SER A 6 3.03 6.87 -1.36
C SER A 6 2.70 8.08 -0.47
N ILE A 7 1.44 8.27 -0.08
CA ILE A 7 0.97 9.36 0.79
C ILE A 7 0.59 8.85 2.17
N ALA A 8 -0.16 7.75 2.24
CA ALA A 8 -0.67 7.20 3.49
C ALA A 8 0.35 6.30 4.22
N GLY A 9 1.43 5.89 3.54
CA GLY A 9 2.47 5.03 4.10
C GLY A 9 2.10 3.54 4.08
N SER A 10 2.68 2.80 5.01
CA SER A 10 2.54 1.33 5.09
C SER A 10 1.16 0.89 5.56
N ILE A 11 0.63 -0.15 4.93
CA ILE A 11 -0.60 -0.83 5.35
C ILE A 11 -0.21 -1.97 6.30
N ILE A 12 0.10 -1.61 7.54
CA ILE A 12 0.69 -2.50 8.56
C ILE A 12 -0.08 -3.82 8.74
N PRO A 13 -1.43 -3.86 8.80
CA PRO A 13 -2.15 -5.12 8.97
C PRO A 13 -1.86 -6.15 7.89
N ASN A 14 -1.56 -5.71 6.67
CA ASN A 14 -1.30 -6.60 5.54
C ASN A 14 0.05 -7.32 5.66
N TYR A 15 1.05 -6.71 6.33
CA TYR A 15 2.31 -7.40 6.66
C TYR A 15 2.08 -8.53 7.65
N ALA A 16 1.24 -8.31 8.66
CA ALA A 16 0.87 -9.35 9.62
C ALA A 16 0.22 -10.55 8.92
N LEU A 17 -0.72 -10.30 8.00
CA LEU A 17 -1.40 -11.35 7.24
C LEU A 17 -0.43 -12.16 6.35
N ILE A 18 0.52 -11.50 5.69
CA ILE A 18 1.53 -12.20 4.87
C ILE A 18 2.32 -13.17 5.73
N ASP A 19 2.73 -12.75 6.91
CA ASP A 19 3.52 -13.59 7.82
C ASP A 19 2.68 -14.70 8.47
N GLU A 20 1.52 -14.37 9.02
CA GLU A 20 0.59 -15.31 9.69
C GLU A 20 0.15 -16.44 8.78
N TYR A 21 -0.23 -16.12 7.54
CA TYR A 21 -0.70 -17.12 6.57
C TYR A 21 0.43 -17.74 5.73
N ASN A 22 1.69 -17.46 6.06
CA ASN A 22 2.87 -17.96 5.32
C ASN A 22 2.76 -17.75 3.80
N LEU A 23 2.32 -16.55 3.41
CA LEU A 23 2.19 -16.21 2.00
C LEU A 23 3.55 -15.81 1.42
N SER A 24 3.81 -16.20 0.17
CA SER A 24 5.02 -15.81 -0.56
C SER A 24 4.74 -14.65 -1.50
N ILE A 25 5.59 -13.63 -1.48
CA ILE A 25 5.55 -12.52 -2.42
C ILE A 25 6.29 -12.96 -3.70
N VAL A 26 5.57 -13.04 -4.81
CA VAL A 26 6.12 -13.48 -6.11
C VAL A 26 6.25 -12.34 -7.12
N GLY A 27 5.79 -11.15 -6.77
CA GLY A 27 5.86 -9.97 -7.62
C GLY A 27 5.21 -8.75 -6.98
N GLU A 28 5.30 -7.64 -7.67
CA GLU A 28 4.68 -6.38 -7.26
C GLU A 28 4.15 -5.60 -8.46
N CYS A 29 3.20 -4.70 -8.21
CA CYS A 29 2.77 -3.70 -9.18
C CYS A 29 2.42 -2.39 -8.47
N TYR A 30 2.51 -1.29 -9.20
CA TYR A 30 2.18 0.05 -8.74
C TYR A 30 0.98 0.57 -9.51
N LEU A 31 -0.04 1.05 -8.79
CA LEU A 31 -1.22 1.66 -9.39
C LEU A 31 -1.30 3.12 -8.99
N LYS A 32 -1.42 3.97 -9.99
CA LYS A 32 -1.71 5.39 -9.77
C LYS A 32 -3.13 5.55 -9.25
N ILE A 33 -3.28 6.28 -8.17
CA ILE A 33 -4.56 6.56 -7.52
C ILE A 33 -5.04 7.93 -7.96
N SER A 34 -6.21 7.96 -8.62
CA SER A 34 -6.91 9.18 -9.00
C SER A 34 -8.31 9.17 -8.40
N HIS A 35 -8.67 10.26 -7.76
CA HIS A 35 -9.96 10.44 -7.13
C HIS A 35 -10.83 11.35 -7.98
N ASN A 36 -12.03 10.89 -8.33
CA ASN A 36 -13.02 11.63 -9.11
C ASN A 36 -14.29 11.76 -8.29
N LEU A 37 -15.03 12.82 -8.52
CA LEU A 37 -16.34 13.05 -7.92
C LEU A 37 -17.42 12.48 -8.84
N LEU A 38 -18.13 11.47 -8.37
CA LEU A 38 -19.10 10.70 -9.14
C LEU A 38 -20.51 10.87 -8.56
N SER A 39 -21.52 11.04 -9.43
CA SER A 39 -22.92 11.15 -9.04
C SER A 39 -23.83 10.40 -10.02
N LEU A 40 -25.11 10.32 -9.73
CA LEU A 40 -26.11 9.92 -10.72
C LEU A 40 -26.12 10.90 -11.89
N GLU A 41 -26.60 10.42 -13.03
CA GLU A 41 -26.81 11.22 -14.24
C GLU A 41 -27.68 12.46 -13.97
N ASN A 42 -27.47 13.50 -14.77
CA ASN A 42 -28.24 14.76 -14.75
C ASN A 42 -28.16 15.54 -13.42
N GLN A 43 -27.13 15.36 -12.63
CA GLN A 43 -26.82 16.19 -11.46
C GLN A 43 -25.60 17.07 -11.74
N SER A 44 -25.61 18.26 -11.19
CA SER A 44 -24.46 19.17 -11.10
C SER A 44 -23.87 19.15 -9.69
N ILE A 45 -22.70 19.74 -9.51
CA ILE A 45 -22.08 19.83 -8.19
C ILE A 45 -22.91 20.64 -7.19
N ASP A 46 -23.73 21.56 -7.67
CA ASP A 46 -24.60 22.40 -6.83
C ASP A 46 -25.80 21.63 -6.28
N ASP A 47 -26.16 20.50 -6.88
CA ASP A 47 -27.23 19.63 -6.41
C ASP A 47 -26.74 18.72 -5.28
N ILE A 48 -25.40 18.57 -5.10
CA ILE A 48 -24.80 17.65 -4.16
C ILE A 48 -24.83 18.22 -2.74
N LYS A 49 -25.37 17.45 -1.81
CA LYS A 49 -25.42 17.77 -0.36
C LYS A 49 -24.41 16.95 0.46
N GLU A 50 -24.17 15.72 0.06
CA GLU A 50 -23.28 14.82 0.75
C GLU A 50 -22.31 14.12 -0.22
N VAL A 51 -21.06 13.95 0.21
CA VAL A 51 -20.04 13.19 -0.51
C VAL A 51 -19.52 12.07 0.39
N HIS A 52 -19.67 10.85 -0.08
CA HIS A 52 -19.30 9.64 0.64
C HIS A 52 -18.02 9.03 0.07
N SER A 53 -17.11 8.57 0.92
CA SER A 53 -15.94 7.79 0.52
C SER A 53 -15.18 7.24 1.75
N HIS A 54 -14.14 6.45 1.46
CA HIS A 54 -13.18 6.04 2.49
C HIS A 54 -12.49 7.28 3.12
N PRO A 55 -12.24 7.29 4.44
CA PRO A 55 -11.65 8.43 5.17
C PRO A 55 -10.40 9.01 4.51
N MET A 56 -9.51 8.15 4.02
CA MET A 56 -8.27 8.60 3.35
C MET A 56 -8.54 9.32 2.03
N ALA A 57 -9.55 8.91 1.25
CA ALA A 57 -9.92 9.59 0.02
C ALA A 57 -10.53 10.97 0.31
N LEU A 58 -11.40 11.06 1.32
CA LEU A 58 -11.96 12.33 1.80
C LEU A 58 -10.85 13.29 2.25
N LEU A 59 -9.88 12.79 3.04
CA LEU A 59 -8.74 13.58 3.50
C LEU A 59 -7.89 14.11 2.34
N GLN A 60 -7.60 13.26 1.36
CA GLN A 60 -6.79 13.62 0.19
C GLN A 60 -7.49 14.62 -0.74
N CYS A 61 -8.82 14.68 -0.72
CA CYS A 61 -9.62 15.59 -1.55
C CYS A 61 -10.13 16.82 -0.79
N ARG A 62 -9.77 17.00 0.47
CA ARG A 62 -10.33 18.04 1.34
C ARG A 62 -10.17 19.45 0.79
N ASP A 63 -9.05 19.75 0.12
CA ASP A 63 -8.81 21.08 -0.45
C ASP A 63 -9.77 21.42 -1.59
N PHE A 64 -10.18 20.45 -2.38
CA PHE A 64 -11.19 20.63 -3.41
C PHE A 64 -12.52 21.14 -2.82
N PHE A 65 -12.94 20.54 -1.69
CA PHE A 65 -14.21 20.88 -1.05
C PHE A 65 -14.21 22.20 -0.24
N LYS A 66 -13.07 22.86 -0.08
CA LYS A 66 -13.03 24.23 0.49
C LYS A 66 -13.85 25.23 -0.34
N LYS A 67 -14.04 24.95 -1.64
CA LYS A 67 -14.86 25.75 -2.55
C LYS A 67 -16.36 25.47 -2.41
N TYR A 68 -16.73 24.38 -1.74
CA TYR A 68 -18.09 23.88 -1.60
C TYR A 68 -18.42 23.63 -0.11
N PRO A 69 -18.46 24.69 0.73
CA PRO A 69 -18.59 24.55 2.18
C PRO A 69 -19.92 23.95 2.64
N ASN A 70 -20.93 23.94 1.78
CA ASN A 70 -22.24 23.35 2.08
C ASN A 70 -22.32 21.86 1.84
N ILE A 71 -21.32 21.26 1.21
CA ILE A 71 -21.27 19.82 0.98
C ILE A 71 -20.70 19.14 2.22
N LYS A 72 -21.47 18.19 2.78
CA LYS A 72 -21.03 17.38 3.92
C LYS A 72 -20.20 16.19 3.44
N LEU A 73 -19.00 16.03 4.00
CA LEU A 73 -18.17 14.86 3.77
C LEU A 73 -18.51 13.76 4.78
N VAL A 74 -18.83 12.56 4.29
CA VAL A 74 -19.31 11.42 5.09
C VAL A 74 -18.40 10.22 4.87
N GLU A 75 -17.88 9.67 5.94
CA GLU A 75 -17.02 8.49 5.89
C GLU A 75 -17.82 7.23 5.56
N ASN A 76 -17.26 6.40 4.69
CA ASN A 76 -17.73 5.06 4.35
C ASN A 76 -16.56 4.09 4.34
N THR A 77 -16.83 2.81 4.35
CA THR A 77 -15.80 1.75 4.45
C THR A 77 -14.92 1.64 3.20
N ASP A 78 -15.45 2.00 2.01
CA ASP A 78 -14.75 1.83 0.73
C ASP A 78 -15.20 2.87 -0.31
N THR A 79 -14.28 3.23 -1.23
CA THR A 79 -14.55 4.22 -2.29
C THR A 79 -15.52 3.69 -3.34
N ALA A 80 -15.30 2.47 -3.85
CA ALA A 80 -16.14 1.86 -4.87
C ALA A 80 -17.51 1.46 -4.32
N LEU A 81 -17.56 1.02 -3.04
CA LEU A 81 -18.83 0.75 -2.35
C LEU A 81 -19.69 2.01 -2.27
N SER A 82 -19.10 3.17 -1.96
CA SER A 82 -19.83 4.45 -1.93
C SER A 82 -20.46 4.79 -3.29
N ALA A 83 -19.73 4.56 -4.39
CA ALA A 83 -20.25 4.73 -5.73
C ALA A 83 -21.38 3.72 -6.04
N LYS A 84 -21.19 2.44 -5.68
CA LYS A 84 -22.19 1.39 -5.85
C LYS A 84 -23.50 1.73 -5.13
N GLU A 85 -23.43 2.19 -3.89
CA GLU A 85 -24.62 2.53 -3.09
C GLU A 85 -25.45 3.63 -3.75
N ILE A 86 -24.81 4.65 -4.33
CA ILE A 86 -25.50 5.73 -5.04
C ILE A 86 -26.25 5.18 -6.25
N SER A 87 -25.60 4.35 -7.07
CA SER A 87 -26.18 3.78 -8.27
C SER A 87 -27.33 2.82 -7.94
N VAL A 88 -27.09 1.81 -7.07
CA VAL A 88 -28.06 0.76 -6.77
C VAL A 88 -29.33 1.34 -6.09
N ASN A 89 -29.15 2.31 -5.20
CA ASN A 89 -30.25 2.89 -4.44
C ASN A 89 -30.82 4.20 -5.07
N ASN A 90 -30.30 4.60 -6.23
CA ASN A 90 -30.72 5.79 -6.98
C ASN A 90 -30.77 7.06 -6.10
N ILE A 91 -29.67 7.35 -5.37
CA ILE A 91 -29.65 8.40 -4.35
C ILE A 91 -29.31 9.75 -4.96
N ASN A 92 -30.30 10.61 -5.13
CA ASN A 92 -30.11 11.98 -5.56
C ASN A 92 -29.50 12.88 -4.48
N GLY A 93 -28.70 13.86 -4.88
CA GLY A 93 -28.04 14.82 -3.98
C GLY A 93 -26.83 14.23 -3.22
N ARG A 94 -26.41 13.00 -3.58
CA ARG A 94 -25.24 12.35 -3.04
C ARG A 94 -24.22 12.08 -4.14
N ALA A 95 -22.94 12.32 -3.84
CA ALA A 95 -21.83 11.96 -4.70
C ALA A 95 -20.83 11.04 -3.96
N ALA A 96 -19.99 10.34 -4.70
CA ALA A 96 -18.90 9.52 -4.17
C ALA A 96 -17.56 10.01 -4.68
N ILE A 97 -16.51 9.89 -3.87
CA ILE A 97 -15.14 9.97 -4.35
C ILE A 97 -14.67 8.54 -4.66
N ALA A 98 -14.40 8.25 -5.93
CA ALA A 98 -13.94 6.94 -6.38
C ALA A 98 -13.04 7.05 -7.63
N SER A 99 -12.60 5.90 -8.12
CA SER A 99 -11.84 5.80 -9.37
C SER A 99 -12.76 6.00 -10.59
N ILE A 100 -12.18 6.36 -11.74
CA ILE A 100 -12.92 6.44 -13.00
C ILE A 100 -13.58 5.11 -13.37
N LEU A 101 -12.96 3.98 -13.04
CA LEU A 101 -13.54 2.65 -13.28
C LEU A 101 -14.85 2.43 -12.53
N ALA A 102 -15.05 3.09 -11.40
CA ALA A 102 -16.31 3.01 -10.66
C ALA A 102 -17.43 3.76 -11.38
N SER A 103 -17.12 4.84 -12.10
CA SER A 103 -18.12 5.54 -12.94
C SER A 103 -18.61 4.62 -14.05
N ASP A 104 -17.70 3.97 -14.78
CA ASP A 104 -18.06 3.04 -15.86
C ASP A 104 -18.87 1.84 -15.32
N LEU A 105 -18.41 1.25 -14.20
CA LEU A 105 -19.02 0.04 -13.64
C LEU A 105 -20.43 0.29 -13.09
N TYR A 106 -20.66 1.46 -12.52
CA TYR A 106 -21.92 1.79 -11.84
C TYR A 106 -22.77 2.82 -12.61
N SER A 107 -22.41 3.14 -13.85
CA SER A 107 -23.13 4.10 -14.71
C SER A 107 -23.37 5.43 -13.97
N LEU A 108 -22.29 6.03 -13.47
CA LEU A 108 -22.31 7.32 -12.78
C LEU A 108 -21.61 8.37 -13.63
N ASP A 109 -22.11 9.60 -13.59
CA ASP A 109 -21.49 10.76 -14.20
C ASP A 109 -20.29 11.25 -13.37
N VAL A 110 -19.27 11.76 -14.08
CA VAL A 110 -18.09 12.37 -13.48
C VAL A 110 -18.29 13.87 -13.36
N LEU A 111 -18.58 14.38 -12.18
CA LEU A 111 -18.75 15.82 -11.93
C LEU A 111 -17.41 16.57 -11.90
N ALA A 112 -16.35 15.93 -11.44
CA ALA A 112 -15.00 16.48 -11.43
C ALA A 112 -13.95 15.37 -11.41
N GLU A 113 -12.88 15.55 -12.18
CA GLU A 113 -11.77 14.60 -12.29
C GLU A 113 -10.58 15.00 -11.44
N ASN A 114 -9.85 13.99 -10.94
CA ASN A 114 -8.56 14.18 -10.30
C ASN A 114 -8.60 15.23 -9.17
N ILE A 115 -9.59 15.14 -8.29
CA ILE A 115 -9.85 16.15 -7.25
C ILE A 115 -8.90 16.08 -6.04
N GLN A 116 -8.03 15.07 -5.96
CA GLN A 116 -7.03 14.95 -4.90
C GLN A 116 -6.00 16.09 -4.96
N THR A 117 -5.54 16.55 -3.79
CA THR A 117 -4.57 17.65 -3.66
C THR A 117 -3.21 17.25 -4.22
N ILE A 118 -2.71 16.05 -3.84
CA ILE A 118 -1.44 15.51 -4.30
C ILE A 118 -1.69 14.60 -5.51
N LYS A 119 -1.14 14.99 -6.67
CA LYS A 119 -1.38 14.27 -7.94
C LYS A 119 -0.53 13.00 -8.10
N ASN A 120 0.63 12.96 -7.47
CA ASN A 120 1.53 11.80 -7.49
C ASN A 120 1.19 10.87 -6.31
N ASN A 121 0.08 10.16 -6.46
CA ASN A 121 -0.41 9.19 -5.50
C ASN A 121 -0.36 7.80 -6.13
N GLU A 122 0.42 6.91 -5.55
CA GLU A 122 0.58 5.54 -6.01
C GLU A 122 0.39 4.56 -4.86
N THR A 123 -0.28 3.46 -5.13
CA THR A 123 -0.36 2.32 -4.21
C THR A 123 0.43 1.16 -4.78
N ARG A 124 1.34 0.65 -3.97
CA ARG A 124 2.09 -0.57 -4.25
C ARG A 124 1.29 -1.78 -3.78
N PHE A 125 1.10 -2.72 -4.68
CA PHE A 125 0.50 -4.01 -4.42
C PHE A 125 1.55 -5.10 -4.58
N VAL A 126 1.51 -6.12 -3.73
CA VAL A 126 2.28 -7.35 -3.89
C VAL A 126 1.40 -8.48 -4.40
N VAL A 127 1.95 -9.29 -5.28
CA VAL A 127 1.34 -10.53 -5.76
C VAL A 127 1.72 -11.64 -4.80
N LEU A 128 0.73 -12.35 -4.28
CA LEU A 128 0.92 -13.35 -3.23
C LEU A 128 0.52 -14.73 -3.73
N GLU A 129 1.30 -15.74 -3.32
CA GLU A 129 0.99 -17.15 -3.52
C GLU A 129 1.04 -17.90 -2.19
N ARG A 130 0.28 -19.01 -2.12
CA ARG A 130 0.25 -19.88 -0.92
C ARG A 130 1.37 -20.92 -0.87
N SER A 131 2.09 -21.10 -1.95
CA SER A 131 3.19 -22.05 -2.06
C SER A 131 4.52 -21.34 -2.24
N THR A 132 5.59 -21.86 -1.63
CA THR A 132 6.93 -21.46 -1.98
C THR A 132 7.25 -21.98 -3.38
N ILE A 133 7.04 -21.18 -4.39
CA ILE A 133 7.50 -21.54 -5.74
C ILE A 133 8.99 -21.25 -5.78
N ASN A 134 9.80 -22.29 -6.00
CA ASN A 134 11.17 -22.16 -6.46
C ASN A 134 11.14 -21.58 -7.90
N SER A 135 10.84 -20.32 -8.03
CA SER A 135 10.91 -19.67 -9.33
C SER A 135 12.38 -19.50 -9.68
N LYS A 136 12.82 -20.18 -10.73
CA LYS A 136 14.11 -19.93 -11.38
C LYS A 136 14.11 -18.58 -12.16
N SER A 137 13.22 -17.66 -11.83
CA SER A 137 13.14 -16.35 -12.47
C SER A 137 14.26 -15.44 -11.99
N VAL A 138 14.76 -14.60 -12.87
CA VAL A 138 15.70 -13.54 -12.54
C VAL A 138 14.99 -12.57 -11.58
N PHE A 139 15.58 -12.34 -10.43
CA PHE A 139 15.06 -11.44 -9.41
C PHE A 139 16.15 -10.43 -9.00
N ASN A 140 15.76 -9.22 -8.64
CA ASN A 140 16.63 -8.14 -8.20
C ASN A 140 16.04 -7.35 -7.03
N LYS A 141 15.03 -7.93 -6.39
CA LYS A 141 14.38 -7.41 -5.18
C LYS A 141 14.00 -8.55 -4.26
N ALA A 142 14.14 -8.31 -2.96
CA ALA A 142 13.71 -9.23 -1.94
C ALA A 142 12.96 -8.49 -0.83
N SER A 143 11.90 -9.13 -0.32
CA SER A 143 11.22 -8.74 0.92
C SER A 143 11.59 -9.75 1.99
N ILE A 144 12.15 -9.26 3.09
CA ILE A 144 12.59 -10.07 4.22
C ILE A 144 11.93 -9.61 5.51
N LYS A 145 11.76 -10.54 6.46
CA LYS A 145 11.36 -10.27 7.84
C LYS A 145 12.45 -10.76 8.77
N PHE A 146 12.72 -10.03 9.83
CA PHE A 146 13.59 -10.48 10.90
C PHE A 146 13.25 -9.80 12.23
N GLU A 147 13.73 -10.42 13.31
CA GLU A 147 13.68 -9.89 14.66
C GLU A 147 15.07 -9.62 15.19
N LEU A 148 15.22 -8.63 16.04
CA LEU A 148 16.49 -8.29 16.66
C LEU A 148 16.37 -8.28 18.19
N ASP A 149 17.48 -8.53 18.86
CA ASP A 149 17.58 -8.27 20.29
C ASP A 149 17.39 -6.77 20.57
N HIS A 150 16.67 -6.46 21.62
CA HIS A 150 16.46 -5.07 22.06
C HIS A 150 17.75 -4.53 22.72
N LYS A 151 18.79 -4.32 21.88
CA LYS A 151 20.10 -3.80 22.27
C LYS A 151 20.44 -2.58 21.44
N ARG A 152 21.23 -1.67 22.03
CA ARG A 152 21.74 -0.51 21.30
C ARG A 152 22.54 -0.97 20.08
N GLY A 153 22.23 -0.40 18.90
CA GLY A 153 22.94 -0.64 17.68
C GLY A 153 22.51 -1.90 16.88
N SER A 154 21.63 -2.77 17.40
CA SER A 154 21.25 -4.01 16.70
C SER A 154 20.73 -3.75 15.28
N LEU A 155 19.80 -2.80 15.11
CA LEU A 155 19.29 -2.44 13.78
C LEU A 155 20.37 -1.78 12.91
N ALA A 156 21.19 -0.89 13.48
CA ALA A 156 22.27 -0.22 12.75
C ALA A 156 23.26 -1.23 12.17
N THR A 157 23.57 -2.30 12.91
CA THR A 157 24.48 -3.36 12.43
C THR A 157 23.90 -4.08 11.21
N ILE A 158 22.60 -4.42 11.20
CA ILE A 158 21.94 -5.01 10.02
C ILE A 158 21.95 -4.04 8.83
N LEU A 159 21.67 -2.77 9.06
CA LEU A 159 21.71 -1.76 8.00
C LEU A 159 23.10 -1.58 7.40
N ASN A 160 24.16 -1.65 8.22
CA ASN A 160 25.54 -1.64 7.74
C ASN A 160 25.86 -2.89 6.90
N VAL A 161 25.43 -4.09 7.31
CA VAL A 161 25.59 -5.30 6.50
C VAL A 161 24.92 -5.16 5.13
N LEU A 162 23.70 -4.62 5.09
CA LEU A 162 23.02 -4.39 3.82
C LEU A 162 23.81 -3.41 2.93
N SER A 163 24.30 -2.31 3.51
CA SER A 163 25.10 -1.31 2.80
C SER A 163 26.42 -1.89 2.28
N ASP A 164 27.16 -2.60 3.11
CA ASP A 164 28.46 -3.19 2.77
C ASP A 164 28.34 -4.28 1.69
N CYS A 165 27.18 -4.97 1.65
CA CYS A 165 26.83 -5.90 0.58
C CYS A 165 26.16 -5.21 -0.64
N LYS A 166 26.19 -3.89 -0.74
CA LYS A 166 25.63 -3.11 -1.85
C LYS A 166 24.13 -3.26 -2.07
N MET A 167 23.38 -3.54 -0.99
CA MET A 167 21.93 -3.57 -1.05
C MET A 167 21.38 -2.15 -0.94
N ASN A 168 20.40 -1.81 -1.77
CA ASN A 168 19.62 -0.59 -1.60
C ASN A 168 18.36 -0.90 -0.79
N LEU A 169 18.23 -0.26 0.37
CA LEU A 169 17.06 -0.37 1.23
C LEU A 169 15.94 0.52 0.67
N THR A 170 14.90 -0.09 0.13
CA THR A 170 13.76 0.64 -0.44
C THR A 170 12.62 0.82 0.55
N LYS A 171 12.56 -0.02 1.59
CA LYS A 171 11.55 0.06 2.64
C LYS A 171 12.03 -0.58 3.93
N ILE A 172 11.64 0.02 5.05
CA ILE A 172 11.72 -0.59 6.37
C ILE A 172 10.46 -0.25 7.17
N GLN A 173 9.84 -1.27 7.74
CA GLN A 173 8.68 -1.14 8.60
C GLN A 173 8.87 -2.00 9.85
N SER A 174 8.80 -1.38 11.01
CA SER A 174 8.74 -2.10 12.29
C SER A 174 7.30 -2.43 12.66
N MET A 175 7.07 -3.60 13.21
CA MET A 175 5.79 -4.04 13.75
C MET A 175 5.98 -4.61 15.16
N PRO A 176 5.24 -4.13 16.18
CA PRO A 176 5.35 -4.67 17.53
C PRO A 176 4.81 -6.11 17.56
N LYS A 177 5.44 -6.95 18.37
CA LYS A 177 4.95 -8.30 18.66
C LYS A 177 3.95 -8.25 19.81
N ILE A 178 2.73 -8.75 19.56
CA ILE A 178 1.66 -8.77 20.55
C ILE A 178 2.03 -9.67 21.73
N GLU A 179 2.64 -10.84 21.45
CA GLU A 179 2.97 -11.85 22.46
C GLU A 179 4.18 -11.46 23.36
N THR A 180 5.04 -10.57 22.87
CA THR A 180 6.25 -10.15 23.61
C THR A 180 6.38 -8.63 23.56
N PRO A 181 5.86 -7.91 24.58
CA PRO A 181 5.92 -6.46 24.66
C PRO A 181 7.34 -5.91 24.46
N TRP A 182 7.45 -4.80 23.74
CA TRP A 182 8.71 -4.11 23.43
C TRP A 182 9.65 -4.86 22.49
N ARG A 183 9.20 -5.94 21.85
CA ARG A 183 9.90 -6.59 20.76
C ARG A 183 9.24 -6.25 19.42
N TYR A 184 10.07 -6.18 18.37
CA TYR A 184 9.65 -5.75 17.04
C TYR A 184 10.14 -6.72 15.99
N SER A 185 9.26 -7.06 15.07
CA SER A 185 9.63 -7.62 13.77
C SER A 185 9.87 -6.47 12.79
N PHE A 186 10.90 -6.60 11.97
CA PHE A 186 11.24 -5.65 10.91
C PHE A 186 10.92 -6.28 9.57
N PHE A 187 10.10 -5.60 8.78
CA PHE A 187 9.83 -5.94 7.40
C PHE A 187 10.65 -5.02 6.52
N VAL A 188 11.46 -5.57 5.66
CA VAL A 188 12.47 -4.84 4.90
C VAL A 188 12.40 -5.26 3.44
N ASP A 189 12.35 -4.27 2.53
CA ASP A 189 12.49 -4.49 1.10
C ASP A 189 13.85 -3.95 0.64
N ILE A 190 14.59 -4.78 -0.07
CA ILE A 190 15.90 -4.48 -0.60
C ILE A 190 15.96 -4.75 -2.09
N THR A 191 16.66 -3.89 -2.82
CA THR A 191 17.01 -4.09 -4.23
C THR A 191 18.51 -4.27 -4.38
N PHE A 192 18.93 -4.99 -5.41
CA PHE A 192 20.32 -5.32 -5.68
C PHE A 192 20.56 -5.52 -7.18
N GLU A 193 21.79 -5.33 -7.59
CA GLU A 193 22.23 -5.54 -8.96
C GLU A 193 22.68 -6.99 -9.19
N PHE A 194 23.44 -7.55 -8.23
CA PHE A 194 23.99 -8.91 -8.30
C PHE A 194 23.40 -9.80 -7.22
N VAL A 195 22.90 -10.97 -7.64
CA VAL A 195 22.31 -11.97 -6.74
C VAL A 195 23.34 -12.48 -5.71
N ASP A 196 24.63 -12.57 -6.07
CA ASP A 196 25.69 -13.01 -5.16
C ASP A 196 25.87 -12.05 -3.97
N ASP A 197 25.73 -10.75 -4.17
CA ASP A 197 25.80 -9.76 -3.10
C ASP A 197 24.60 -9.92 -2.16
N TYR A 198 23.42 -10.18 -2.70
CA TYR A 198 22.22 -10.49 -1.91
C TYR A 198 22.38 -11.78 -1.10
N LEU A 199 22.91 -12.85 -1.69
CA LEU A 199 23.11 -14.12 -0.98
C LEU A 199 24.09 -13.99 0.18
N LYS A 200 25.13 -13.16 0.03
CA LYS A 200 26.07 -12.82 1.14
C LYS A 200 25.35 -12.08 2.25
N ALA A 201 24.59 -11.01 1.92
CA ALA A 201 23.82 -10.24 2.90
C ALA A 201 22.85 -11.14 3.66
N LYS A 202 22.08 -11.95 2.93
CA LYS A 202 21.12 -12.92 3.47
C LYS A 202 21.76 -13.85 4.49
N SER A 203 22.89 -14.49 4.14
CA SER A 203 23.59 -15.43 5.02
C SER A 203 24.09 -14.76 6.31
N ILE A 204 24.59 -13.54 6.22
CA ILE A 204 25.06 -12.78 7.40
C ILE A 204 23.88 -12.41 8.29
N ILE A 205 22.79 -11.88 7.71
CA ILE A 205 21.61 -11.45 8.46
C ILE A 205 20.94 -12.64 9.14
N GLU A 206 20.88 -13.80 8.48
CA GLU A 206 20.30 -15.03 9.03
C GLU A 206 21.03 -15.49 10.30
N ILE A 207 22.34 -15.28 10.39
CA ILE A 207 23.14 -15.59 11.60
C ILE A 207 22.92 -14.55 12.71
N MET A 208 22.76 -13.28 12.34
CA MET A 208 22.70 -12.16 13.30
C MET A 208 21.30 -11.88 13.85
N ALA A 209 20.28 -12.19 13.07
CA ALA A 209 18.89 -11.91 13.39
C ALA A 209 18.19 -13.14 13.97
N LYS A 210 17.11 -12.88 14.70
CA LYS A 210 16.16 -13.91 15.12
C LYS A 210 14.98 -13.94 14.17
N ASP A 211 14.33 -15.10 14.04
CA ASP A 211 13.13 -15.28 13.22
C ASP A 211 13.29 -14.68 11.81
N PHE A 212 14.45 -14.96 11.19
CA PHE A 212 14.71 -14.52 9.83
C PHE A 212 13.85 -15.29 8.83
N LYS A 213 13.18 -14.57 7.94
CA LYS A 213 12.32 -15.15 6.92
C LYS A 213 12.40 -14.34 5.62
N VAL A 214 12.59 -15.02 4.50
CA VAL A 214 12.41 -14.43 3.18
C VAL A 214 10.93 -14.51 2.83
N LEU A 215 10.28 -13.37 2.70
CA LEU A 215 8.88 -13.28 2.33
C LEU A 215 8.68 -13.40 0.82
N GLY A 216 9.71 -13.03 0.04
CA GLY A 216 9.71 -13.18 -1.41
C GLY A 216 10.97 -12.65 -2.06
N GLU A 217 11.32 -13.26 -3.19
CA GLU A 217 12.39 -12.88 -4.11
C GLU A 217 11.76 -12.72 -5.49
N TYR A 218 11.77 -11.50 -6.05
CA TYR A 218 11.01 -11.16 -7.25
C TYR A 218 11.66 -10.03 -8.05
N LYS A 219 11.13 -9.77 -9.23
CA LYS A 219 11.60 -8.67 -10.08
C LYS A 219 11.04 -7.35 -9.57
N ASN A 220 11.93 -6.35 -9.38
CA ASN A 220 11.52 -4.97 -9.12
C ASN A 220 10.68 -4.47 -10.31
N SER A 221 9.46 -3.98 -10.04
CA SER A 221 8.58 -3.45 -11.08
C SER A 221 8.64 -1.92 -11.19
N LYS A 222 9.35 -1.27 -10.28
CA LYS A 222 9.62 0.16 -10.36
C LYS A 222 10.93 0.35 -11.13
N ASN A 223 10.85 0.95 -12.30
CA ASN A 223 12.05 1.41 -12.99
C ASN A 223 12.59 2.62 -12.20
N ASP A 224 13.81 2.50 -11.71
CA ASP A 224 14.59 3.59 -11.15
C ASP A 224 14.95 4.61 -12.24
#